data_2c90090843b2a32a6972f32df9fbf729
#
_entry.id   2c90090843b2a32a6972f32df9fbf729
#
_cell.length_a   1.000
_cell.length_b   1.000
_cell.length_c   1.000
_cell.angle_alpha   90.00
_cell.angle_beta   90.00
_cell.angle_gamma   90.00
#
_symmetry.space_group_name_H-M   'P 1'
#
loop_
_entity.id
_entity.type
_entity.pdbx_description
1 polymer ?
#
loop_
_entity_poly.entity_id
_entity_poly.type
_entity_poly.pdbx_seq_one_letter_code
_entity_poly.pdbx_strand_id
1 'polypeptide(L)'
;MGNYGVPPFTIEANGLPTFMESEKIHAEAIIVSDYSSEYSHWNAVESLGDWLKREKVPGITGIDTRELTKILREHGVMMGRIVFNDEIVGEIDNGQLPMDNYAAVNYVDRVSCKEIISYLPDGTSRSFPLTMPVAQLNCQLSTVNCQLKKVVLVDCGVKTNIIRCLLKRGVEVIRVPWDYDYSGLEFDGLFISNGPGDPDTCDAAVQNIRKAMVNEKLPIFGICMGNQLLSKAGGAKIYKLKYGHRSHNQPVRMIGTERCFITSQNHGYAVDNNTLSAEWEPLFINMNDGSNEGIKHKKNPWFSAQFHPEAASGPTDTEFLFDEFVKLL
;
A
#
# COMPACT_ATOMS: atom_id res chain seq x y z
N MET A 1 -20.76 -1.81 8.29
CA MET A 1 -20.11 -3.10 8.12
C MET A 1 -21.07 -4.16 8.60
N GLY A 2 -21.32 -5.13 7.76
CA GLY A 2 -22.31 -6.12 8.06
C GLY A 2 -21.84 -7.17 9.06
N ASN A 3 -22.70 -8.10 9.32
CA ASN A 3 -22.54 -9.23 10.23
C ASN A 3 -21.65 -10.33 9.66
N TYR A 4 -20.56 -9.96 8.94
CA TYR A 4 -19.74 -10.97 8.30
C TYR A 4 -18.92 -11.76 9.31
N GLY A 5 -18.41 -11.11 10.34
CA GLY A 5 -17.43 -11.69 11.25
C GLY A 5 -16.03 -11.72 10.66
N VAL A 6 -15.12 -12.39 11.35
CA VAL A 6 -13.68 -12.44 11.02
C VAL A 6 -13.29 -13.88 10.67
N PRO A 7 -12.61 -14.10 9.54
CA PRO A 7 -12.11 -15.42 9.17
C PRO A 7 -10.99 -15.88 10.12
N PRO A 8 -10.64 -17.18 10.14
CA PRO A 8 -9.55 -17.66 10.97
C PRO A 8 -8.22 -16.99 10.57
N PHE A 9 -7.43 -16.59 11.56
CA PHE A 9 -6.06 -16.13 11.34
C PHE A 9 -5.16 -17.35 11.12
N THR A 10 -4.97 -17.73 9.88
CA THR A 10 -4.10 -18.83 9.47
C THR A 10 -2.94 -18.30 8.64
N ILE A 11 -1.80 -18.94 8.78
CA ILE A 11 -0.56 -18.60 8.05
C ILE A 11 -0.27 -19.68 7.03
N GLU A 12 -0.03 -19.29 5.79
CA GLU A 12 0.41 -20.18 4.71
C GLU A 12 1.86 -20.67 4.94
N ALA A 13 2.30 -21.69 4.23
CA ALA A 13 3.65 -22.24 4.37
C ALA A 13 4.76 -21.21 4.07
N ASN A 14 4.47 -20.20 3.24
CA ASN A 14 5.36 -19.09 2.94
C ASN A 14 5.33 -17.97 4.01
N GLY A 15 4.58 -18.13 5.09
CA GLY A 15 4.46 -17.14 6.16
C GLY A 15 3.45 -16.03 5.91
N LEU A 16 2.71 -16.03 4.77
CA LEU A 16 1.68 -15.03 4.50
C LEU A 16 0.37 -15.38 5.21
N PRO A 17 -0.36 -14.40 5.77
CA PRO A 17 -1.70 -14.64 6.30
C PRO A 17 -2.66 -15.06 5.19
N THR A 18 -3.44 -16.13 5.38
CA THR A 18 -4.30 -16.70 4.32
C THR A 18 -5.42 -15.73 3.89
N PHE A 19 -6.07 -15.05 4.85
CA PHE A 19 -7.26 -14.23 4.60
C PHE A 19 -7.08 -12.76 4.94
N MET A 20 -5.91 -12.35 5.42
CA MET A 20 -5.63 -10.98 5.84
C MET A 20 -4.64 -10.31 4.90
N GLU A 21 -4.70 -8.98 4.85
CA GLU A 21 -3.77 -8.16 4.07
C GLU A 21 -2.55 -7.72 4.88
N SER A 22 -2.56 -7.98 6.19
CA SER A 22 -1.48 -7.70 7.12
C SER A 22 -1.53 -8.62 8.34
N GLU A 23 -0.48 -8.63 9.14
CA GLU A 23 -0.35 -9.51 10.31
C GLU A 23 -1.18 -9.07 11.53
N LYS A 24 -1.62 -7.80 11.56
CA LYS A 24 -2.37 -7.20 12.68
C LYS A 24 -3.25 -6.05 12.21
N ILE A 25 -4.12 -5.56 13.10
CA ILE A 25 -4.85 -4.31 12.90
C ILE A 25 -3.88 -3.13 13.10
N HIS A 26 -3.73 -2.27 12.09
CA HIS A 26 -2.90 -1.06 12.16
C HIS A 26 -3.67 0.20 12.56
N ALA A 27 -5.01 0.14 12.61
CA ALA A 27 -5.84 1.25 13.05
C ALA A 27 -5.73 1.41 14.57
N GLU A 28 -5.62 2.66 15.04
CA GLU A 28 -5.61 3.00 16.48
C GLU A 28 -6.99 2.83 17.12
N ALA A 29 -8.06 2.97 16.31
CA ALA A 29 -9.44 2.75 16.72
C ALA A 29 -10.35 2.54 15.52
N ILE A 30 -11.54 1.95 15.75
CA ILE A 30 -12.61 1.82 14.76
C ILE A 30 -13.85 2.54 15.26
N ILE A 31 -14.45 3.37 14.39
CA ILE A 31 -15.71 4.06 14.66
C ILE A 31 -16.76 3.52 13.69
N VAL A 32 -17.87 3.01 14.21
CA VAL A 32 -18.98 2.49 13.42
C VAL A 32 -20.31 3.10 13.90
N SER A 33 -21.28 3.28 13.01
CA SER A 33 -22.63 3.75 13.39
C SER A 33 -23.33 2.71 14.27
N ASP A 34 -23.30 1.47 13.81
CA ASP A 34 -23.96 0.34 14.44
C ASP A 34 -23.00 -0.85 14.52
N TYR A 35 -23.08 -1.58 15.61
CA TYR A 35 -22.32 -2.81 15.83
C TYR A 35 -23.25 -4.02 15.84
N SER A 36 -22.92 -5.04 15.07
CA SER A 36 -23.55 -6.35 15.12
C SER A 36 -22.77 -7.30 16.01
N SER A 37 -23.44 -7.83 17.04
CA SER A 37 -22.86 -8.84 17.94
C SER A 37 -22.76 -10.22 17.31
N GLU A 38 -23.59 -10.49 16.29
CA GLU A 38 -23.65 -11.78 15.60
C GLU A 38 -23.00 -11.67 14.22
N TYR A 39 -22.45 -12.78 13.75
CA TYR A 39 -21.85 -12.88 12.41
C TYR A 39 -22.41 -14.10 11.68
N SER A 40 -22.45 -14.02 10.35
CA SER A 40 -23.13 -15.01 9.51
C SER A 40 -22.31 -15.52 8.31
N HIS A 41 -21.09 -15.01 8.11
CA HIS A 41 -20.27 -15.48 7.00
C HIS A 41 -19.78 -16.91 7.25
N TRP A 42 -19.89 -17.78 6.24
CA TRP A 42 -19.54 -19.20 6.33
C TRP A 42 -18.11 -19.48 6.83
N ASN A 43 -17.17 -18.57 6.57
CA ASN A 43 -15.77 -18.69 6.98
C ASN A 43 -15.42 -17.88 8.25
N ALA A 44 -16.40 -17.27 8.90
CA ALA A 44 -16.15 -16.50 10.11
C ALA A 44 -16.04 -17.42 11.32
N VAL A 45 -15.08 -17.14 12.21
CA VAL A 45 -14.82 -17.89 13.43
C VAL A 45 -14.94 -17.03 14.69
N GLU A 46 -14.94 -15.71 14.55
CA GLU A 46 -15.10 -14.77 15.66
C GLU A 46 -15.80 -13.49 15.21
N SER A 47 -16.31 -12.74 16.19
CA SER A 47 -16.91 -11.42 15.94
C SER A 47 -15.83 -10.36 15.72
N LEU A 48 -16.18 -9.25 15.04
CA LEU A 48 -15.31 -8.08 14.95
C LEU A 48 -14.89 -7.57 16.34
N GLY A 49 -15.82 -7.58 17.31
CA GLY A 49 -15.54 -7.12 18.68
C GLY A 49 -14.52 -7.98 19.41
N ASP A 50 -14.56 -9.30 19.23
CA ASP A 50 -13.60 -10.21 19.85
C ASP A 50 -12.21 -10.06 19.21
N TRP A 51 -12.15 -9.89 17.88
CA TRP A 51 -10.91 -9.57 17.21
C TRP A 51 -10.30 -8.25 17.69
N LEU A 52 -11.10 -7.18 17.78
CA LEU A 52 -10.66 -5.88 18.30
C LEU A 52 -10.14 -5.98 19.74
N LYS A 53 -10.83 -6.73 20.61
CA LYS A 53 -10.37 -6.98 21.99
C LYS A 53 -9.03 -7.71 22.04
N ARG A 54 -8.87 -8.75 21.22
CA ARG A 54 -7.62 -9.52 21.12
C ARG A 54 -6.46 -8.64 20.67
N GLU A 55 -6.68 -7.78 19.68
CA GLU A 55 -5.68 -6.84 19.14
C GLU A 55 -5.52 -5.56 20.00
N LYS A 56 -6.36 -5.40 21.06
CA LYS A 56 -6.39 -4.21 21.94
C LYS A 56 -6.68 -2.91 21.20
N VAL A 57 -7.53 -2.98 20.18
CA VAL A 57 -7.97 -1.83 19.38
C VAL A 57 -9.37 -1.42 19.86
N PRO A 58 -9.58 -0.18 20.34
CA PRO A 58 -10.90 0.28 20.77
C PRO A 58 -11.87 0.41 19.59
N GLY A 59 -13.12 -0.01 19.82
CA GLY A 59 -14.25 0.18 18.91
C GLY A 59 -15.27 1.11 19.52
N ILE A 60 -15.74 2.09 18.77
CA ILE A 60 -16.76 3.06 19.20
C ILE A 60 -18.00 2.92 18.33
N THR A 61 -19.15 2.83 18.96
CA THR A 61 -20.48 2.80 18.30
C THR A 61 -21.41 3.87 18.87
N GLY A 62 -22.53 4.13 18.19
CA GLY A 62 -23.53 5.10 18.63
C GLY A 62 -23.18 6.56 18.27
N ILE A 63 -22.17 6.78 17.42
CA ILE A 63 -21.81 8.10 16.89
C ILE A 63 -22.45 8.30 15.52
N ASP A 64 -22.91 9.50 15.22
CA ASP A 64 -23.31 9.87 13.87
C ASP A 64 -22.08 9.93 12.94
N THR A 65 -21.77 8.77 12.36
CA THR A 65 -20.63 8.63 11.42
C THR A 65 -20.84 9.42 10.13
N ARG A 66 -22.10 9.73 9.78
CA ARG A 66 -22.41 10.55 8.62
C ARG A 66 -22.03 12.01 8.87
N GLU A 67 -22.36 12.54 10.05
CA GLU A 67 -21.97 13.91 10.41
C GLU A 67 -20.46 14.02 10.57
N LEU A 68 -19.80 13.06 11.20
CA LEU A 68 -18.35 12.98 11.28
C LEU A 68 -17.72 12.98 9.87
N THR A 69 -18.29 12.22 8.93
CA THR A 69 -17.81 12.18 7.54
C THR A 69 -17.97 13.54 6.84
N LYS A 70 -19.06 14.29 7.10
CA LYS A 70 -19.23 15.64 6.55
C LYS A 70 -18.16 16.61 7.09
N ILE A 71 -17.90 16.56 8.40
CA ILE A 71 -16.85 17.38 9.03
C ILE A 71 -15.49 17.08 8.39
N LEU A 72 -15.13 15.80 8.27
CA LEU A 72 -13.88 15.36 7.61
C LEU A 72 -13.83 15.78 6.14
N ARG A 73 -14.97 15.78 5.46
CA ARG A 73 -15.07 16.20 4.07
C ARG A 73 -14.85 17.71 3.89
N GLU A 74 -15.26 18.52 4.84
CA GLU A 74 -15.06 19.98 4.78
C GLU A 74 -13.66 20.39 5.19
N HIS A 75 -13.12 19.78 6.24
CA HIS A 75 -11.85 20.16 6.86
C HIS A 75 -10.64 19.31 6.40
N GLY A 76 -10.89 18.17 5.76
CA GLY A 76 -9.86 17.20 5.39
C GLY A 76 -9.53 16.25 6.54
N VAL A 77 -8.32 15.69 6.52
CA VAL A 77 -7.84 14.80 7.59
C VAL A 77 -7.65 15.60 8.87
N MET A 78 -8.27 15.16 9.94
CA MET A 78 -8.22 15.78 11.26
C MET A 78 -7.63 14.83 12.29
N MET A 79 -6.88 15.37 13.23
CA MET A 79 -6.46 14.63 14.43
C MET A 79 -7.67 14.47 15.36
N GLY A 80 -7.78 13.28 15.98
CA GLY A 80 -8.83 12.98 16.93
C GLY A 80 -8.26 12.29 18.17
N ARG A 81 -8.97 12.41 19.29
CA ARG A 81 -8.64 11.71 20.53
C ARG A 81 -9.88 11.01 21.07
N ILE A 82 -9.72 9.76 21.50
CA ILE A 82 -10.71 9.03 22.27
C ILE A 82 -10.42 9.25 23.75
N VAL A 83 -11.42 9.70 24.47
CA VAL A 83 -11.33 9.95 25.91
C VAL A 83 -12.30 9.03 26.62
N PHE A 84 -11.83 8.28 27.61
CA PHE A 84 -12.62 7.41 28.46
C PHE A 84 -12.77 8.04 29.84
N ASN A 85 -14.02 8.06 30.35
CA ASN A 85 -14.45 8.56 31.66
C ASN A 85 -14.58 10.07 31.83
N ASP A 86 -15.44 10.43 32.79
CA ASP A 86 -15.87 11.79 33.18
C ASP A 86 -14.72 12.68 33.74
N GLU A 87 -13.50 12.22 33.74
CA GLU A 87 -12.33 12.96 34.27
C GLU A 87 -11.92 14.15 33.42
N ILE A 88 -12.56 14.35 32.25
CA ILE A 88 -12.25 15.49 31.39
C ILE A 88 -13.51 16.33 31.16
N VAL A 89 -14.07 16.86 32.22
CA VAL A 89 -14.95 18.04 32.22
C VAL A 89 -14.17 19.29 32.64
N GLY A 90 -12.86 19.29 32.52
CA GLY A 90 -12.05 20.50 32.48
C GLY A 90 -11.97 20.96 31.03
N GLU A 91 -12.04 22.28 30.81
CA GLU A 91 -11.90 22.89 29.49
C GLU A 91 -10.85 22.17 28.65
N ILE A 92 -11.28 21.55 27.56
CA ILE A 92 -10.38 21.06 26.52
C ILE A 92 -9.77 22.32 25.95
N ASP A 93 -8.63 22.71 26.49
CA ASP A 93 -7.81 23.78 25.93
C ASP A 93 -7.36 23.31 24.54
N ASN A 94 -7.99 23.88 23.50
CA ASN A 94 -7.85 23.53 22.09
C ASN A 94 -6.42 23.65 21.54
N GLY A 95 -5.40 23.82 22.37
CA GLY A 95 -4.03 24.06 21.95
C GLY A 95 -2.93 23.24 22.61
N GLN A 96 -3.19 22.44 23.64
CA GLN A 96 -2.11 21.88 24.48
C GLN A 96 -2.03 20.35 24.58
N LEU A 97 -2.78 19.60 23.78
CA LEU A 97 -2.54 18.17 23.74
C LEU A 97 -1.31 17.90 22.84
N PRO A 98 -0.29 17.19 23.32
CA PRO A 98 0.78 16.75 22.47
C PRO A 98 0.19 15.75 21.46
N MET A 99 -0.25 16.26 20.33
CA MET A 99 -0.63 15.44 19.19
C MET A 99 0.61 15.35 18.32
N ASP A 100 1.07 14.14 18.06
CA ASP A 100 2.12 13.91 17.08
C ASP A 100 1.69 14.59 15.78
N ASN A 101 2.56 15.43 15.25
CA ASN A 101 2.30 16.02 13.94
C ASN A 101 2.27 14.88 12.92
N TYR A 102 1.06 14.49 12.47
CA TYR A 102 0.86 13.41 11.51
C TYR A 102 1.80 13.51 10.31
N ALA A 103 2.06 14.72 9.82
CA ALA A 103 2.96 14.96 8.69
C ALA A 103 4.45 14.72 9.01
N ALA A 104 4.83 14.70 10.29
CA ALA A 104 6.22 14.48 10.70
C ALA A 104 6.55 12.99 10.99
N VAL A 105 5.53 12.12 11.03
CA VAL A 105 5.69 10.70 11.35
C VAL A 105 5.88 9.90 10.08
N ASN A 106 6.98 9.16 9.99
CA ASN A 106 7.16 8.17 8.92
C ASN A 106 6.36 6.90 9.26
N TYR A 107 5.14 6.80 8.73
CA TYR A 107 4.29 5.63 8.91
C TYR A 107 4.76 4.43 8.10
N VAL A 108 5.47 4.66 7.01
CA VAL A 108 6.07 3.57 6.20
C VAL A 108 7.08 2.80 7.04
N ASP A 109 7.93 3.49 7.81
CA ASP A 109 8.90 2.81 8.68
C ASP A 109 8.24 1.94 9.77
N ARG A 110 7.05 2.34 10.25
CA ARG A 110 6.31 1.58 11.27
C ARG A 110 5.73 0.26 10.74
N VAL A 111 5.46 0.16 9.44
CA VAL A 111 4.77 -0.99 8.82
C VAL A 111 5.65 -1.80 7.87
N SER A 112 6.78 -1.28 7.46
CA SER A 112 7.75 -1.95 6.61
C SER A 112 8.42 -3.13 7.34
N CYS A 113 8.74 -4.20 6.60
CA CYS A 113 9.48 -5.34 7.13
C CYS A 113 10.84 -4.92 7.71
N LYS A 114 11.38 -5.73 8.61
CA LYS A 114 12.68 -5.47 9.27
C LYS A 114 13.76 -6.49 8.89
N GLU A 115 13.48 -7.31 7.89
CA GLU A 115 14.40 -8.29 7.31
C GLU A 115 14.09 -8.46 5.82
N ILE A 116 14.99 -9.08 5.08
CA ILE A 116 14.79 -9.42 3.69
C ILE A 116 14.08 -10.78 3.63
N ILE A 117 12.98 -10.87 2.88
CA ILE A 117 12.18 -12.10 2.78
C ILE A 117 12.03 -12.47 1.31
N SER A 118 12.51 -13.65 0.92
CA SER A 118 12.26 -14.21 -0.41
C SER A 118 11.06 -15.16 -0.35
N TYR A 119 10.05 -14.89 -1.18
CA TYR A 119 8.87 -15.73 -1.38
C TYR A 119 8.97 -16.40 -2.74
N LEU A 120 8.66 -17.70 -2.77
CA LEU A 120 8.74 -18.53 -3.96
C LEU A 120 7.33 -18.97 -4.44
N PRO A 121 7.13 -19.16 -5.76
CA PRO A 121 5.85 -19.59 -6.30
C PRO A 121 5.40 -20.99 -5.83
N ASP A 122 6.31 -21.80 -5.31
CA ASP A 122 6.02 -23.12 -4.73
C ASP A 122 5.37 -23.05 -3.34
N GLY A 123 5.15 -21.84 -2.82
CA GLY A 123 4.56 -21.61 -1.50
C GLY A 123 5.56 -21.65 -0.35
N THR A 124 6.85 -21.57 -0.61
CA THR A 124 7.89 -21.48 0.43
C THR A 124 8.43 -20.04 0.57
N SER A 125 9.08 -19.76 1.70
CA SER A 125 9.78 -18.49 1.92
C SER A 125 11.05 -18.69 2.74
N ARG A 126 11.94 -17.67 2.66
CA ARG A 126 13.19 -17.63 3.43
C ARG A 126 13.46 -16.19 3.87
N SER A 127 13.91 -16.03 5.11
CA SER A 127 14.31 -14.73 5.68
C SER A 127 15.81 -14.60 5.78
N PHE A 128 16.29 -13.38 5.58
CA PHE A 128 17.70 -13.03 5.67
C PHE A 128 17.89 -11.75 6.49
N PRO A 129 18.88 -11.69 7.38
CA PRO A 129 19.14 -10.50 8.17
C PRO A 129 19.70 -9.39 7.27
N LEU A 130 19.37 -8.13 7.56
CA LEU A 130 19.85 -6.96 6.81
C LEU A 130 21.39 -6.81 6.85
N THR A 131 22.05 -7.45 7.83
CA THR A 131 23.51 -7.46 7.96
C THR A 131 24.21 -8.46 7.06
N MET A 132 23.46 -9.29 6.32
CA MET A 132 24.05 -10.27 5.40
C MET A 132 24.78 -9.55 4.24
N PRO A 133 26.04 -9.92 3.95
CA PRO A 133 26.75 -9.38 2.81
C PRO A 133 26.00 -9.64 1.49
N VAL A 134 25.91 -8.62 0.62
CA VAL A 134 25.14 -8.69 -0.63
C VAL A 134 25.58 -9.85 -1.53
N ALA A 135 26.90 -10.12 -1.63
CA ALA A 135 27.41 -11.25 -2.40
C ALA A 135 26.91 -12.61 -1.86
N GLN A 136 26.84 -12.77 -0.54
CA GLN A 136 26.29 -13.97 0.08
C GLN A 136 24.79 -14.07 -0.13
N LEU A 137 24.06 -12.97 -0.05
CA LEU A 137 22.63 -12.91 -0.30
C LEU A 137 22.31 -13.29 -1.76
N ASN A 138 23.00 -12.71 -2.75
CA ASN A 138 22.87 -13.07 -4.16
C ASN A 138 23.13 -14.57 -4.38
N CYS A 139 24.17 -15.13 -3.77
CA CYS A 139 24.45 -16.58 -3.84
C CYS A 139 23.29 -17.41 -3.29
N GLN A 140 22.74 -17.04 -2.13
CA GLN A 140 21.61 -17.78 -1.53
C GLN A 140 20.31 -17.63 -2.31
N LEU A 141 20.05 -16.49 -2.91
CA LEU A 141 18.90 -16.26 -3.79
C LEU A 141 19.06 -17.00 -5.13
N SER A 142 20.27 -17.24 -5.59
CA SER A 142 20.53 -17.96 -6.86
C SER A 142 20.40 -19.48 -6.74
N THR A 143 20.53 -20.07 -5.55
CA THR A 143 20.57 -21.54 -5.36
C THR A 143 19.22 -22.22 -5.51
N VAL A 144 18.09 -21.50 -5.53
CA VAL A 144 16.75 -22.10 -5.44
C VAL A 144 16.16 -22.45 -6.79
N ASN A 145 16.24 -21.58 -7.76
CA ASN A 145 15.82 -21.89 -9.13
C ASN A 145 16.33 -20.79 -10.10
N CYS A 146 17.40 -21.05 -10.79
CA CYS A 146 18.02 -20.10 -11.75
C CYS A 146 17.09 -19.73 -12.94
N GLN A 147 15.91 -20.32 -13.05
CA GLN A 147 14.95 -20.06 -14.13
C GLN A 147 13.83 -19.08 -13.75
N LEU A 148 13.65 -18.81 -12.45
CA LEU A 148 12.62 -17.86 -12.02
C LEU A 148 13.06 -16.42 -12.21
N LYS A 149 12.15 -15.60 -12.71
CA LYS A 149 12.30 -14.15 -12.67
C LYS A 149 12.21 -13.64 -11.24
N LYS A 150 13.08 -12.73 -10.86
CA LYS A 150 13.19 -12.16 -9.51
C LYS A 150 12.72 -10.72 -9.50
N VAL A 151 11.83 -10.40 -8.61
CA VAL A 151 11.34 -9.04 -8.40
C VAL A 151 11.71 -8.58 -7.01
N VAL A 152 12.48 -7.50 -6.92
CA VAL A 152 12.65 -6.78 -5.64
C VAL A 152 11.37 -6.01 -5.36
N LEU A 153 10.75 -6.26 -4.21
CA LEU A 153 9.58 -5.58 -3.73
C LEU A 153 9.95 -4.69 -2.55
N VAL A 154 9.93 -3.37 -2.79
CA VAL A 154 10.15 -2.36 -1.76
C VAL A 154 8.91 -2.26 -0.88
N ASP A 155 9.06 -2.62 0.38
CA ASP A 155 7.96 -2.69 1.33
C ASP A 155 7.69 -1.36 2.01
N CYS A 156 6.76 -0.61 1.46
CA CYS A 156 6.24 0.62 2.06
C CYS A 156 5.01 0.37 2.98
N GLY A 157 4.67 -0.88 3.25
CA GLY A 157 3.44 -1.32 3.92
C GLY A 157 2.60 -2.19 3.00
N VAL A 158 3.26 -3.20 2.41
CA VAL A 158 2.70 -4.03 1.36
C VAL A 158 1.48 -4.83 1.85
N LYS A 159 0.39 -4.77 1.08
CA LYS A 159 -0.72 -5.72 1.24
C LYS A 159 -0.29 -7.09 0.75
N THR A 160 -0.63 -8.12 1.51
CA THR A 160 -0.26 -9.51 1.20
C THR A 160 -0.72 -9.94 -0.19
N ASN A 161 -1.85 -9.40 -0.67
CA ASN A 161 -2.36 -9.76 -2.00
C ASN A 161 -1.48 -9.28 -3.16
N ILE A 162 -0.69 -8.23 -2.98
CA ILE A 162 0.33 -7.83 -3.98
C ILE A 162 1.36 -8.94 -4.16
N ILE A 163 1.86 -9.49 -3.04
CA ILE A 163 2.81 -10.63 -3.08
C ILE A 163 2.16 -11.83 -3.77
N ARG A 164 0.91 -12.18 -3.39
CA ARG A 164 0.18 -13.27 -4.02
C ARG A 164 -0.03 -13.07 -5.53
N CYS A 165 -0.34 -11.85 -5.97
CA CYS A 165 -0.51 -11.54 -7.39
C CYS A 165 0.78 -11.79 -8.20
N LEU A 166 1.94 -11.50 -7.63
CA LEU A 166 3.23 -11.78 -8.25
C LEU A 166 3.55 -13.29 -8.23
N LEU A 167 3.39 -13.97 -7.08
CA LEU A 167 3.64 -15.39 -6.94
C LEU A 167 2.78 -16.25 -7.88
N LYS A 168 1.48 -15.90 -8.05
CA LYS A 168 0.57 -16.55 -9.01
C LYS A 168 1.09 -16.52 -10.46
N ARG A 169 1.93 -15.53 -10.79
CA ARG A 169 2.54 -15.33 -12.11
C ARG A 169 3.92 -15.96 -12.25
N GLY A 170 4.30 -16.79 -11.27
CA GLY A 170 5.55 -17.55 -11.33
C GLY A 170 6.81 -16.74 -11.06
N VAL A 171 6.71 -15.63 -10.34
CA VAL A 171 7.83 -14.73 -10.04
C VAL A 171 8.30 -14.97 -8.60
N GLU A 172 9.62 -15.02 -8.38
CA GLU A 172 10.21 -14.93 -7.03
C GLU A 172 10.12 -13.48 -6.55
N VAL A 173 9.62 -13.26 -5.32
CA VAL A 173 9.46 -11.94 -4.73
C VAL A 173 10.45 -11.76 -3.59
N ILE A 174 11.39 -10.82 -3.73
CA ILE A 174 12.37 -10.46 -2.72
C ILE A 174 11.87 -9.18 -2.04
N ARG A 175 11.16 -9.32 -0.91
CA ARG A 175 10.66 -8.21 -0.11
C ARG A 175 11.80 -7.61 0.71
N VAL A 176 12.01 -6.30 0.57
CA VAL A 176 13.04 -5.55 1.27
C VAL A 176 12.42 -4.37 2.04
N PRO A 177 13.02 -3.91 3.14
CA PRO A 177 12.57 -2.68 3.81
C PRO A 177 12.54 -1.47 2.88
N TRP A 178 11.69 -0.50 3.20
CA TRP A 178 11.44 0.69 2.38
C TRP A 178 12.70 1.53 2.09
N ASP A 179 13.68 1.52 2.99
CA ASP A 179 14.92 2.29 2.94
C ASP A 179 16.15 1.46 2.54
N TYR A 180 15.97 0.14 2.32
CA TYR A 180 17.07 -0.76 1.99
C TYR A 180 17.69 -0.41 0.62
N ASP A 181 19.02 -0.34 0.56
CA ASP A 181 19.77 -0.17 -0.71
C ASP A 181 19.93 -1.50 -1.43
N TYR A 182 19.08 -1.73 -2.40
CA TYR A 182 19.05 -2.95 -3.22
C TYR A 182 19.91 -2.85 -4.49
N SER A 183 20.72 -1.81 -4.67
CA SER A 183 21.51 -1.59 -5.89
C SER A 183 22.54 -2.70 -6.17
N GLY A 184 22.94 -3.45 -5.15
CA GLY A 184 23.85 -4.59 -5.28
C GLY A 184 23.16 -5.94 -5.48
N LEU A 185 21.83 -6.01 -5.43
CA LEU A 185 21.10 -7.26 -5.65
C LEU A 185 20.95 -7.58 -7.14
N GLU A 186 20.90 -8.88 -7.45
CA GLU A 186 20.61 -9.38 -8.79
C GLU A 186 19.12 -9.68 -8.94
N PHE A 187 18.40 -8.89 -9.76
CA PHE A 187 16.96 -9.02 -9.98
C PHE A 187 16.54 -8.54 -11.37
N ASP A 188 15.37 -8.98 -11.83
CA ASP A 188 14.83 -8.68 -13.16
C ASP A 188 13.83 -7.53 -13.20
N GLY A 189 13.22 -7.15 -12.05
CA GLY A 189 12.25 -6.05 -11.98
C GLY A 189 12.11 -5.48 -10.59
N LEU A 190 11.72 -4.20 -10.53
CA LEU A 190 11.48 -3.47 -9.28
C LEU A 190 10.00 -3.21 -9.09
N PHE A 191 9.46 -3.62 -7.95
CA PHE A 191 8.09 -3.36 -7.55
C PHE A 191 8.07 -2.47 -6.30
N ILE A 192 7.31 -1.36 -6.34
CA ILE A 192 7.21 -0.44 -5.20
C ILE A 192 5.79 -0.55 -4.66
N SER A 193 5.65 -1.03 -3.43
CA SER A 193 4.36 -1.36 -2.86
C SER A 193 3.53 -0.11 -2.47
N ASN A 194 2.28 -0.36 -2.13
CA ASN A 194 1.44 0.59 -1.41
C ASN A 194 2.00 0.88 -0.01
N GLY A 195 1.52 1.94 0.63
CA GLY A 195 1.90 2.28 2.00
C GLY A 195 1.10 3.46 2.56
N PRO A 196 1.15 3.66 3.89
CA PRO A 196 0.49 4.76 4.57
C PRO A 196 1.37 6.02 4.62
N GLY A 197 0.75 7.15 4.97
CA GLY A 197 1.45 8.37 5.36
C GLY A 197 1.74 9.34 4.23
N ASP A 198 2.71 10.19 4.47
CA ASP A 198 3.15 11.25 3.57
C ASP A 198 4.37 10.77 2.77
N PRO A 199 4.33 10.79 1.42
CA PRO A 199 5.47 10.38 0.59
C PRO A 199 6.71 11.27 0.78
N ASP A 200 6.56 12.45 1.38
CA ASP A 200 7.71 13.32 1.68
C ASP A 200 8.57 12.80 2.84
N THR A 201 8.08 11.85 3.62
CA THR A 201 8.86 11.19 4.67
C THR A 201 9.72 10.03 4.16
N CYS A 202 9.66 9.70 2.86
CA CYS A 202 10.26 8.49 2.28
C CYS A 202 11.42 8.80 1.31
N ASP A 203 12.23 9.83 1.58
CA ASP A 203 13.32 10.24 0.67
C ASP A 203 14.35 9.14 0.41
N ALA A 204 14.66 8.27 1.37
CA ALA A 204 15.57 7.14 1.17
C ALA A 204 15.06 6.20 0.06
N ALA A 205 13.77 5.85 0.07
CA ALA A 205 13.17 5.05 -1.00
C ALA A 205 13.28 5.75 -2.37
N VAL A 206 12.99 7.07 -2.43
CA VAL A 206 13.11 7.85 -3.66
C VAL A 206 14.53 7.80 -4.22
N GLN A 207 15.56 7.93 -3.37
CA GLN A 207 16.96 7.85 -3.80
C GLN A 207 17.33 6.46 -4.33
N ASN A 208 16.86 5.39 -3.67
CA ASN A 208 17.11 4.03 -4.11
C ASN A 208 16.38 3.72 -5.43
N ILE A 209 15.15 4.22 -5.64
CA ILE A 209 14.45 4.14 -6.92
C ILE A 209 15.25 4.85 -8.02
N ARG A 210 15.80 6.06 -7.77
CA ARG A 210 16.64 6.78 -8.74
C ARG A 210 17.90 5.99 -9.12
N LYS A 211 18.55 5.30 -8.16
CA LYS A 211 19.67 4.41 -8.47
C LYS A 211 19.26 3.28 -9.41
N ALA A 212 18.08 2.67 -9.17
CA ALA A 212 17.56 1.61 -10.04
C ALA A 212 17.20 2.11 -11.45
N MET A 213 16.68 3.35 -11.57
CA MET A 213 16.35 3.98 -12.85
C MET A 213 17.56 4.23 -13.76
N VAL A 214 18.79 4.17 -13.26
CA VAL A 214 20.01 4.22 -14.09
C VAL A 214 20.02 3.05 -15.09
N ASN A 215 19.46 1.90 -14.73
CA ASN A 215 19.21 0.83 -15.68
C ASN A 215 17.86 1.07 -16.40
N GLU A 216 17.90 1.78 -17.50
CA GLU A 216 16.70 2.16 -18.27
C GLU A 216 15.88 0.97 -18.80
N LYS A 217 16.45 -0.25 -18.80
CA LYS A 217 15.79 -1.48 -19.24
C LYS A 217 15.11 -2.23 -18.09
N LEU A 218 15.40 -1.89 -16.84
CA LEU A 218 14.80 -2.53 -15.68
C LEU A 218 13.32 -2.17 -15.58
N PRO A 219 12.38 -3.12 -15.64
CA PRO A 219 10.97 -2.84 -15.42
C PRO A 219 10.70 -2.34 -14.00
N ILE A 220 9.91 -1.26 -13.90
CA ILE A 220 9.50 -0.69 -12.60
C ILE A 220 7.99 -0.52 -12.58
N PHE A 221 7.33 -1.05 -11.53
CA PHE A 221 5.91 -0.84 -11.29
C PHE A 221 5.66 -0.37 -9.86
N GLY A 222 4.90 0.72 -9.69
CA GLY A 222 4.54 1.29 -8.39
C GLY A 222 3.03 1.34 -8.16
N ILE A 223 2.58 0.94 -6.96
CA ILE A 223 1.16 0.99 -6.55
C ILE A 223 0.96 1.96 -5.41
N CYS A 224 0.02 2.89 -5.54
CA CYS A 224 -0.43 3.85 -4.52
C CYS A 224 0.75 4.70 -3.98
N MET A 225 1.30 4.40 -2.81
CA MET A 225 2.54 5.02 -2.33
C MET A 225 3.67 4.84 -3.36
N GLY A 226 3.78 3.67 -3.97
CA GLY A 226 4.77 3.39 -5.00
C GLY A 226 4.61 4.25 -6.26
N ASN A 227 3.37 4.61 -6.66
CA ASN A 227 3.13 5.59 -7.71
C ASN A 227 3.71 6.97 -7.32
N GLN A 228 3.48 7.41 -6.09
CA GLN A 228 3.95 8.69 -5.59
C GLN A 228 5.49 8.74 -5.51
N LEU A 229 6.12 7.68 -4.99
CA LEU A 229 7.59 7.60 -4.88
C LEU A 229 8.27 7.50 -6.24
N LEU A 230 7.72 6.73 -7.19
CA LEU A 230 8.22 6.66 -8.57
C LEU A 230 8.08 8.01 -9.26
N SER A 231 6.96 8.72 -9.06
CA SER A 231 6.75 10.06 -9.61
C SER A 231 7.74 11.08 -9.05
N LYS A 232 8.02 11.05 -7.73
CA LYS A 232 9.06 11.87 -7.09
C LYS A 232 10.46 11.53 -7.63
N ALA A 233 10.75 10.25 -7.85
CA ALA A 233 12.02 9.82 -8.44
C ALA A 233 12.17 10.37 -9.86
N GLY A 234 11.10 10.40 -10.65
CA GLY A 234 11.01 11.02 -11.97
C GLY A 234 10.97 12.56 -11.97
N GLY A 235 10.99 13.20 -10.79
CA GLY A 235 11.05 14.67 -10.65
C GLY A 235 9.70 15.37 -10.54
N ALA A 236 8.58 14.63 -10.53
CA ALA A 236 7.27 15.22 -10.35
C ALA A 236 7.01 15.62 -8.88
N LYS A 237 6.10 16.56 -8.70
CA LYS A 237 5.61 16.97 -7.38
C LYS A 237 4.36 16.19 -6.99
N ILE A 238 4.24 15.93 -5.70
CA ILE A 238 3.05 15.34 -5.10
C ILE A 238 2.34 16.42 -4.30
N TYR A 239 1.00 16.42 -4.34
CA TYR A 239 0.20 17.36 -3.56
C TYR A 239 -0.85 16.61 -2.75
N LYS A 240 -1.23 17.18 -1.61
CA LYS A 240 -2.28 16.63 -0.76
C LYS A 240 -3.65 16.99 -1.31
N LEU A 241 -4.47 15.98 -1.55
CA LEU A 241 -5.87 16.16 -1.91
C LEU A 241 -6.66 16.69 -0.72
N LYS A 242 -7.64 17.55 -0.95
CA LYS A 242 -8.50 18.07 0.11
C LYS A 242 -9.23 16.94 0.86
N TYR A 243 -9.76 15.96 0.15
CA TYR A 243 -10.56 14.87 0.72
C TYR A 243 -9.89 13.50 0.60
N GLY A 244 -9.04 13.32 -0.40
CA GLY A 244 -8.53 12.02 -0.82
C GLY A 244 -9.60 11.13 -1.46
N HIS A 245 -9.19 10.02 -2.06
CA HIS A 245 -10.07 9.02 -2.63
C HIS A 245 -10.10 7.79 -1.72
N ARG A 246 -11.29 7.46 -1.21
CA ARG A 246 -11.49 6.35 -0.25
C ARG A 246 -12.79 5.62 -0.56
N SER A 247 -12.73 4.75 -1.57
CA SER A 247 -13.87 3.89 -1.93
C SER A 247 -13.47 2.80 -2.93
N HIS A 248 -14.39 1.85 -3.17
CA HIS A 248 -14.21 0.78 -4.15
C HIS A 248 -14.91 1.07 -5.49
N ASN A 249 -15.34 2.30 -5.73
CA ASN A 249 -16.11 2.68 -6.93
C ASN A 249 -15.57 3.96 -7.59
N GLN A 250 -14.26 4.14 -7.59
CA GLN A 250 -13.62 5.28 -8.24
C GLN A 250 -13.40 4.98 -9.73
N PRO A 251 -14.02 5.77 -10.63
CA PRO A 251 -13.86 5.56 -12.06
C PRO A 251 -12.56 6.18 -12.55
N VAL A 252 -11.75 5.41 -13.28
CA VAL A 252 -10.53 5.87 -13.93
C VAL A 252 -10.57 5.57 -15.41
N ARG A 253 -9.98 6.46 -16.21
CA ARG A 253 -9.79 6.27 -17.65
C ARG A 253 -8.32 6.03 -17.95
N MET A 254 -8.02 5.00 -18.76
CA MET A 254 -6.69 4.78 -19.29
C MET A 254 -6.44 5.70 -20.47
N ILE A 255 -5.45 6.57 -20.35
CA ILE A 255 -5.13 7.59 -21.35
C ILE A 255 -4.66 6.94 -22.66
N GLY A 256 -5.12 7.52 -23.78
CA GLY A 256 -4.84 6.98 -25.14
C GLY A 256 -5.73 5.80 -25.54
N THR A 257 -6.72 5.45 -24.73
CA THR A 257 -7.68 4.39 -25.01
C THR A 257 -9.11 4.81 -24.64
N GLU A 258 -10.11 4.04 -25.08
CA GLU A 258 -11.52 4.18 -24.66
C GLU A 258 -11.83 3.39 -23.36
N ARG A 259 -10.80 2.79 -22.72
CA ARG A 259 -11.01 1.91 -21.56
C ARG A 259 -11.18 2.72 -20.29
N CYS A 260 -12.27 2.43 -19.58
CA CYS A 260 -12.55 2.93 -18.24
C CYS A 260 -12.68 1.76 -17.27
N PHE A 261 -12.26 1.97 -16.05
CA PHE A 261 -12.28 0.96 -15.00
C PHE A 261 -12.92 1.54 -13.74
N ILE A 262 -13.60 0.70 -12.97
CA ILE A 262 -13.95 1.01 -11.60
C ILE A 262 -12.83 0.47 -10.72
N THR A 263 -12.31 1.30 -9.82
CA THR A 263 -11.12 0.97 -9.03
C THR A 263 -11.34 1.12 -7.53
N SER A 264 -10.54 0.39 -6.77
CA SER A 264 -10.43 0.54 -5.32
C SER A 264 -9.34 1.55 -4.99
N GLN A 265 -9.67 2.57 -4.20
CA GLN A 265 -8.73 3.63 -3.85
C GLN A 265 -8.76 3.94 -2.35
N ASN A 266 -7.59 4.23 -1.79
CA ASN A 266 -7.44 4.74 -0.43
C ASN A 266 -6.15 5.57 -0.34
N HIS A 267 -6.20 6.81 -0.84
CA HIS A 267 -5.06 7.72 -0.81
C HIS A 267 -5.48 9.17 -0.54
N GLY A 268 -4.58 9.94 0.05
CA GLY A 268 -4.76 11.37 0.34
C GLY A 268 -3.86 12.29 -0.48
N TYR A 269 -3.00 11.73 -1.33
CA TYR A 269 -2.05 12.47 -2.16
C TYR A 269 -2.18 12.07 -3.61
N ALA A 270 -1.86 13.00 -4.52
CA ALA A 270 -1.87 12.77 -5.97
C ALA A 270 -0.65 13.42 -6.63
N VAL A 271 -0.29 12.93 -7.81
CA VAL A 271 0.76 13.49 -8.66
C VAL A 271 0.26 14.74 -9.37
N ASP A 272 1.03 15.83 -9.32
CA ASP A 272 0.73 17.03 -10.11
C ASP A 272 1.18 16.82 -11.57
N ASN A 273 0.21 16.63 -12.46
CA ASN A 273 0.43 16.43 -13.89
C ASN A 273 1.28 17.55 -14.54
N ASN A 274 1.18 18.80 -14.04
CA ASN A 274 1.89 19.94 -14.60
C ASN A 274 3.39 19.90 -14.29
N THR A 275 3.83 19.04 -13.39
CA THR A 275 5.23 18.90 -12.98
C THR A 275 5.91 17.68 -13.60
N LEU A 276 5.17 16.85 -14.36
CA LEU A 276 5.76 15.73 -15.09
C LEU A 276 6.75 16.26 -16.13
N SER A 277 7.95 15.68 -16.17
CA SER A 277 8.92 16.01 -17.21
C SER A 277 8.44 15.51 -18.58
N ALA A 278 9.05 15.99 -19.66
CA ALA A 278 8.68 15.61 -21.01
C ALA A 278 8.81 14.10 -21.33
N GLU A 279 9.53 13.36 -20.50
CA GLU A 279 9.74 11.91 -20.64
C GLU A 279 8.61 11.07 -20.03
N TRP A 280 7.79 11.67 -19.16
CA TRP A 280 6.68 11.02 -18.49
C TRP A 280 5.34 11.51 -19.03
N GLU A 281 4.32 10.68 -18.89
CA GLU A 281 2.95 11.05 -19.22
C GLU A 281 1.98 10.36 -18.24
N PRO A 282 0.78 10.94 -18.01
CA PRO A 282 -0.28 10.28 -17.26
C PRO A 282 -0.69 8.98 -17.98
N LEU A 283 -0.80 7.89 -17.21
CA LEU A 283 -1.33 6.60 -17.68
C LEU A 283 -2.82 6.49 -17.38
N PHE A 284 -3.22 6.96 -16.20
CA PHE A 284 -4.60 6.94 -15.74
C PHE A 284 -5.03 8.30 -15.17
N ILE A 285 -6.29 8.65 -15.36
CA ILE A 285 -6.90 9.87 -14.83
C ILE A 285 -8.24 9.52 -14.17
N ASN A 286 -8.49 10.06 -12.98
CA ASN A 286 -9.76 9.97 -12.28
C ASN A 286 -10.85 10.73 -13.06
N MET A 287 -11.99 10.10 -13.28
CA MET A 287 -13.07 10.70 -14.05
C MET A 287 -13.95 11.65 -13.24
N ASN A 288 -13.84 11.65 -11.91
CA ASN A 288 -14.62 12.53 -11.06
C ASN A 288 -13.99 13.93 -10.93
N ASP A 289 -12.66 14.01 -10.81
CA ASP A 289 -11.96 15.26 -10.49
C ASP A 289 -10.73 15.54 -11.38
N GLY A 290 -10.38 14.64 -12.29
CA GLY A 290 -9.26 14.80 -13.23
C GLY A 290 -7.89 14.60 -12.59
N SER A 291 -7.79 14.14 -11.33
CA SER A 291 -6.51 13.86 -10.68
C SER A 291 -5.76 12.72 -11.37
N ASN A 292 -4.44 12.73 -11.23
CA ASN A 292 -3.58 11.67 -11.76
C ASN A 292 -3.81 10.37 -10.98
N GLU A 293 -4.00 9.28 -11.70
CA GLU A 293 -4.21 7.94 -11.16
C GLU A 293 -3.12 6.94 -11.60
N GLY A 294 -2.04 7.44 -12.15
CA GLY A 294 -0.87 6.66 -12.55
C GLY A 294 -0.10 7.34 -13.66
N ILE A 295 1.19 7.05 -13.71
CA ILE A 295 2.10 7.59 -14.74
C ILE A 295 2.78 6.46 -15.49
N LYS A 296 3.30 6.76 -16.67
CA LYS A 296 4.23 5.89 -17.41
C LYS A 296 5.35 6.70 -18.05
N HIS A 297 6.51 6.09 -18.18
CA HIS A 297 7.61 6.65 -18.95
C HIS A 297 7.41 6.33 -20.44
N LYS A 298 7.72 7.28 -21.32
CA LYS A 298 7.45 7.15 -22.76
C LYS A 298 8.34 6.13 -23.48
N LYS A 299 9.51 5.81 -22.91
CA LYS A 299 10.51 4.92 -23.52
C LYS A 299 10.85 3.72 -22.64
N ASN A 300 11.04 3.96 -21.34
CA ASN A 300 11.50 2.94 -20.41
C ASN A 300 10.32 2.13 -19.86
N PRO A 301 10.51 0.88 -19.43
CA PRO A 301 9.43 0.01 -18.96
C PRO A 301 9.01 0.37 -17.52
N TRP A 302 8.68 1.64 -17.28
CA TRP A 302 8.30 2.19 -15.98
C TRP A 302 6.88 2.70 -16.00
N PHE A 303 6.06 2.22 -15.07
CA PHE A 303 4.67 2.68 -14.94
C PHE A 303 4.15 2.51 -13.52
N SER A 304 3.00 3.08 -13.24
CA SER A 304 2.39 3.05 -11.91
C SER A 304 0.88 3.16 -11.97
N ALA A 305 0.23 2.78 -10.86
CA ALA A 305 -1.18 3.01 -10.59
C ALA A 305 -1.35 3.61 -9.19
N GLN A 306 -2.18 4.66 -9.07
CA GLN A 306 -2.50 5.26 -7.78
C GLN A 306 -3.54 4.44 -7.03
N PHE A 307 -4.41 3.76 -7.77
CA PHE A 307 -5.40 2.81 -7.24
C PHE A 307 -4.77 1.45 -6.92
N HIS A 308 -5.58 0.54 -6.38
CA HIS A 308 -5.17 -0.78 -5.93
C HIS A 308 -5.64 -1.89 -6.88
N PRO A 309 -4.82 -2.30 -7.88
CA PRO A 309 -5.19 -3.38 -8.81
C PRO A 309 -5.24 -4.76 -8.14
N GLU A 310 -4.61 -4.91 -6.99
CA GLU A 310 -4.64 -6.14 -6.16
C GLU A 310 -5.90 -6.27 -5.31
N ALA A 311 -6.84 -5.33 -5.38
CA ALA A 311 -7.96 -5.23 -4.46
C ALA A 311 -8.78 -6.53 -4.36
N ALA A 312 -8.66 -7.23 -3.24
CA ALA A 312 -9.39 -8.46 -2.99
C ALA A 312 -10.84 -8.24 -2.52
N SER A 313 -11.18 -7.04 -2.07
CA SER A 313 -12.53 -6.64 -1.60
C SER A 313 -13.24 -5.66 -2.54
N GLY A 314 -12.72 -5.45 -3.73
CA GLY A 314 -13.23 -4.50 -4.71
C GLY A 314 -13.17 -5.03 -6.13
N PRO A 315 -13.30 -4.15 -7.13
CA PRO A 315 -13.17 -4.50 -8.53
C PRO A 315 -11.80 -5.10 -8.85
N THR A 316 -11.77 -6.17 -9.63
CA THR A 316 -10.54 -6.87 -10.05
C THR A 316 -10.15 -6.59 -11.51
N ASP A 317 -10.88 -5.71 -12.17
CA ASP A 317 -10.72 -5.41 -13.61
C ASP A 317 -9.32 -4.88 -13.98
N THR A 318 -8.56 -4.38 -13.01
CA THR A 318 -7.24 -3.81 -13.22
C THR A 318 -6.09 -4.75 -12.84
N GLU A 319 -6.37 -6.01 -12.42
CA GLU A 319 -5.34 -7.00 -12.08
C GLU A 319 -4.39 -7.31 -13.26
N PHE A 320 -4.84 -7.06 -14.51
CA PHE A 320 -4.00 -7.21 -15.70
C PHE A 320 -2.70 -6.39 -15.66
N LEU A 321 -2.61 -5.34 -14.84
CA LEU A 321 -1.38 -4.55 -14.68
C LEU A 321 -0.21 -5.38 -14.13
N PHE A 322 -0.50 -6.41 -13.33
CA PHE A 322 0.53 -7.36 -12.91
C PHE A 322 1.00 -8.22 -14.09
N ASP A 323 0.09 -8.60 -15.00
CA ASP A 323 0.47 -9.35 -16.22
C ASP A 323 1.34 -8.50 -17.13
N GLU A 324 1.00 -7.21 -17.29
CA GLU A 324 1.82 -6.27 -18.08
C GLU A 324 3.22 -6.11 -17.46
N PHE A 325 3.32 -5.99 -16.13
CA PHE A 325 4.62 -5.90 -15.46
C PHE A 325 5.46 -7.17 -15.65
N VAL A 326 4.86 -8.35 -15.42
CA VAL A 326 5.56 -9.63 -15.52
C VAL A 326 6.02 -9.92 -16.96
N LYS A 327 5.28 -9.50 -17.98
CA LYS A 327 5.70 -9.61 -19.39
C LYS A 327 6.97 -8.80 -19.73
N LEU A 328 7.27 -7.78 -18.95
CA LEU A 328 8.43 -6.93 -19.17
C LEU A 328 9.71 -7.51 -18.54
N LEU A 329 9.60 -8.46 -17.60
CA LEU A 329 10.72 -9.14 -16.95
C LEU A 329 11.46 -10.06 -17.95
#